data_5d3c06bec2784db34dbcd3c7ffe74f9e
#
_entry.id   5d3c06bec2784db34dbcd3c7ffe74f9e
#
_cell.length_a   1.000
_cell.length_b   1.000
_cell.length_c   1.000
_cell.angle_alpha   90.00
_cell.angle_beta   90.00
_cell.angle_gamma   90.00
#
_symmetry.space_group_name_H-M   'P 1'
#
loop_
_entity.id
_entity.type
_entity.pdbx_description
1 polymer ?
#
loop_
_entity_poly.entity_id
_entity_poly.type
_entity_poly.pdbx_seq_one_letter_code
_entity_poly.pdbx_strand_id
1 'polypeptide(L)'
;AAETTSLAVQLCYYHGMVGFHSSQWLTEAGALLDQMSGVSCEAGITQIGRVLRHALDAGSASQPIRALIFVGDACEEAPEPLLSLAGQCGIRKLPLFLFQEGNDATTRAVFERMAQVSGGATVPFDASSADRLRQLLGAVARFARGGLKALRDSDAAGDRLLLEQLEKGP
;
A
#
# COMPACT_ATOMS: atom_id res chain seq x y z
N ALA A 1 20.45 24.05 -0.77
CA ALA A 1 20.12 22.93 -1.67
C ALA A 1 19.20 22.00 -0.90
N ALA A 2 17.94 21.91 -1.31
CA ALA A 2 17.04 20.89 -0.77
C ALA A 2 17.58 19.54 -1.23
N GLU A 3 18.04 18.71 -0.30
CA GLU A 3 18.34 17.31 -0.57
C GLU A 3 17.05 16.67 -1.07
N THR A 4 17.03 16.33 -2.35
CA THR A 4 15.96 15.53 -2.93
C THR A 4 16.12 14.12 -2.37
N THR A 5 15.51 13.84 -1.23
CA THR A 5 15.54 12.52 -0.62
C THR A 5 14.83 11.58 -1.58
N SER A 6 15.59 10.71 -2.24
CA SER A 6 15.02 9.70 -3.12
C SER A 6 14.17 8.73 -2.30
N LEU A 7 12.98 8.42 -2.80
CA LEU A 7 12.10 7.45 -2.16
C LEU A 7 12.63 6.04 -2.49
N ALA A 8 12.88 5.24 -1.45
CA ALA A 8 13.18 3.83 -1.62
C ALA A 8 11.90 3.01 -1.55
N VAL A 9 11.74 2.09 -2.48
CA VAL A 9 10.58 1.20 -2.60
C VAL A 9 11.03 -0.24 -2.53
N GLN A 10 10.34 -1.06 -1.76
CA GLN A 10 10.50 -2.51 -1.77
C GLN A 10 9.25 -3.13 -2.38
N LEU A 11 9.44 -4.00 -3.37
CA LEU A 11 8.37 -4.79 -3.95
C LEU A 11 8.24 -6.10 -3.17
N CYS A 12 7.04 -6.38 -2.67
CA CYS A 12 6.70 -7.66 -2.07
C CYS A 12 5.57 -8.29 -2.88
N TYR A 13 5.65 -9.59 -3.10
CA TYR A 13 4.57 -10.35 -3.71
C TYR A 13 4.52 -11.76 -3.13
N TYR A 14 3.34 -12.34 -3.19
CA TYR A 14 3.11 -13.72 -2.77
C TYR A 14 2.41 -14.49 -3.89
N HIS A 15 2.59 -15.80 -3.88
CA HIS A 15 1.96 -16.70 -4.84
C HIS A 15 1.74 -18.08 -4.21
N GLY A 16 0.78 -18.83 -4.75
CA GLY A 16 0.44 -20.16 -4.25
C GLY A 16 0.03 -20.13 -2.77
N MET A 17 0.35 -21.18 -2.07
CA MET A 17 -0.03 -21.36 -0.66
C MET A 17 0.98 -20.78 0.33
N VAL A 18 2.27 -20.74 -0.04
CA VAL A 18 3.36 -20.39 0.88
C VAL A 18 4.45 -19.51 0.27
N GLY A 19 4.39 -19.23 -1.02
CA GLY A 19 5.38 -18.39 -1.70
C GLY A 19 5.29 -16.94 -1.24
N PHE A 20 6.43 -16.36 -0.83
CA PHE A 20 6.54 -14.93 -0.49
C PHE A 20 7.92 -14.44 -0.90
N HIS A 21 7.95 -13.33 -1.61
CA HIS A 21 9.17 -12.69 -2.09
C HIS A 21 9.19 -11.22 -1.72
N SER A 22 10.38 -10.73 -1.38
CA SER A 22 10.64 -9.29 -1.21
C SER A 22 11.90 -8.91 -1.97
N SER A 23 11.84 -7.83 -2.73
CA SER A 23 13.01 -7.27 -3.41
C SER A 23 13.96 -6.60 -2.41
N GLN A 24 15.13 -6.21 -2.89
CA GLN A 24 15.92 -5.17 -2.21
C GLN A 24 15.18 -3.82 -2.27
N TRP A 25 15.60 -2.87 -1.45
CA TRP A 25 15.10 -1.50 -1.53
C TRP A 25 15.63 -0.83 -2.79
N LEU A 26 14.74 -0.35 -3.64
CA LEU A 26 15.01 0.21 -4.95
C LEU A 26 14.73 1.71 -4.94
N THR A 27 15.65 2.49 -5.48
CA THR A 27 15.51 3.96 -5.61
C THR A 27 15.24 4.40 -7.05
N GLU A 28 15.45 3.50 -8.01
CA GLU A 28 15.28 3.76 -9.43
C GLU A 28 14.00 3.14 -9.97
N ALA A 29 13.18 3.95 -10.62
CA ALA A 29 11.89 3.51 -11.18
C ALA A 29 12.06 2.39 -12.22
N GLY A 30 13.12 2.41 -13.02
CA GLY A 30 13.41 1.36 -14.00
C GLY A 30 13.64 0.01 -13.33
N ALA A 31 14.44 -0.02 -12.27
CA ALA A 31 14.71 -1.26 -11.52
C ALA A 31 13.43 -1.82 -10.87
N LEU A 32 12.52 -0.96 -10.39
CA LEU A 32 11.23 -1.38 -9.87
C LEU A 32 10.35 -1.99 -10.97
N LEU A 33 10.29 -1.37 -12.15
CA LEU A 33 9.55 -1.89 -13.29
C LEU A 33 10.08 -3.25 -13.75
N ASP A 34 11.40 -3.41 -13.80
CA ASP A 34 12.04 -4.69 -14.16
C ASP A 34 11.63 -5.80 -13.16
N GLN A 35 11.66 -5.50 -11.87
CA GLN A 35 11.22 -6.44 -10.83
C GLN A 35 9.73 -6.79 -10.98
N MET A 36 8.88 -5.80 -11.20
CA MET A 36 7.43 -6.00 -11.40
C MET A 36 7.14 -6.85 -12.64
N SER A 37 7.89 -6.65 -13.72
CA SER A 37 7.72 -7.41 -14.96
C SER A 37 8.11 -8.89 -14.82
N GLY A 38 8.96 -9.21 -13.85
CA GLY A 38 9.35 -10.58 -13.52
C GLY A 38 8.39 -11.32 -12.58
N VAL A 39 7.36 -10.65 -12.07
CA VAL A 39 6.38 -11.29 -11.18
C VAL A 39 5.49 -12.22 -11.98
N SER A 40 5.48 -13.51 -11.63
CA SER A 40 4.53 -14.48 -12.16
C SER A 40 3.36 -14.66 -11.18
N CYS A 41 2.15 -14.60 -11.70
CA CYS A 41 0.95 -14.85 -10.91
C CYS A 41 0.66 -16.36 -10.89
N GLU A 42 0.62 -16.93 -9.70
CA GLU A 42 0.11 -18.29 -9.46
C GLU A 42 -1.12 -18.19 -8.57
N ALA A 43 -2.15 -18.96 -8.88
CA ALA A 43 -3.34 -19.05 -8.04
C ALA A 43 -2.96 -19.55 -6.64
N GLY A 44 -3.55 -18.96 -5.62
CA GLY A 44 -3.29 -19.29 -4.23
C GLY A 44 -4.21 -18.55 -3.28
N ILE A 45 -3.90 -18.59 -2.02
CA ILE A 45 -4.61 -17.84 -0.99
C ILE A 45 -3.94 -16.50 -0.73
N THR A 46 -4.70 -15.53 -0.22
CA THR A 46 -4.13 -14.25 0.20
C THR A 46 -3.20 -14.43 1.41
N GLN A 47 -2.12 -13.65 1.44
CA GLN A 47 -1.11 -13.66 2.50
C GLN A 47 -0.88 -12.23 3.03
N ILE A 48 -1.95 -11.47 3.21
CA ILE A 48 -1.92 -10.06 3.63
C ILE A 48 -1.23 -9.93 4.99
N GLY A 49 -1.60 -10.79 5.94
CA GLY A 49 -1.01 -10.81 7.27
C GLY A 49 0.51 -11.05 7.25
N ARG A 50 1.01 -11.79 6.27
CA ARG A 50 2.45 -11.98 6.08
C ARG A 50 3.14 -10.72 5.56
N VAL A 51 2.52 -10.02 4.63
CA VAL A 51 3.00 -8.71 4.13
C VAL A 51 3.07 -7.70 5.27
N LEU A 52 2.03 -7.62 6.12
CA LEU A 52 2.01 -6.69 7.25
C LEU A 52 3.10 -7.00 8.27
N ARG A 53 3.30 -8.27 8.64
CA ARG A 53 4.40 -8.69 9.52
C ARG A 53 5.75 -8.34 8.94
N HIS A 54 5.97 -8.63 7.66
CA HIS A 54 7.20 -8.25 6.96
C HIS A 54 7.48 -6.75 7.05
N ALA A 55 6.47 -5.91 6.80
CA ALA A 55 6.62 -4.46 6.90
C ALA A 55 6.89 -3.98 8.33
N LEU A 56 6.26 -4.59 9.33
CA LEU A 56 6.52 -4.28 10.74
C LEU A 56 7.94 -4.66 11.15
N ASP A 57 8.49 -5.74 10.62
CA ASP A 57 9.85 -6.21 10.94
C ASP A 57 10.93 -5.45 10.15
N ALA A 58 10.63 -5.03 8.93
CA ALA A 58 11.59 -4.35 8.04
C ALA A 58 11.83 -2.88 8.43
N GLY A 59 10.86 -2.20 9.04
CA GLY A 59 10.99 -0.81 9.47
C GLY A 59 11.74 -0.68 10.79
N SER A 60 12.59 0.36 10.90
CA SER A 60 13.30 0.72 12.13
C SER A 60 13.05 2.18 12.51
N ALA A 61 13.43 2.56 13.73
CA ALA A 61 13.29 3.95 14.19
C ALA A 61 14.14 4.93 13.35
N SER A 62 15.28 4.48 12.84
CA SER A 62 16.19 5.28 11.99
C SER A 62 15.79 5.28 10.51
N GLN A 63 15.09 4.22 10.06
CA GLN A 63 14.63 4.06 8.69
C GLN A 63 13.17 3.57 8.67
N PRO A 64 12.23 4.44 9.04
CA PRO A 64 10.83 4.05 9.09
C PRO A 64 10.25 3.86 7.68
N ILE A 65 9.42 2.83 7.53
CA ILE A 65 8.58 2.71 6.34
C ILE A 65 7.49 3.78 6.43
N ARG A 66 7.35 4.60 5.41
CA ARG A 66 6.45 5.75 5.39
C ARG A 66 5.02 5.42 4.94
N ALA A 67 4.88 4.37 4.16
CA ALA A 67 3.59 3.88 3.67
C ALA A 67 3.72 2.44 3.19
N LEU A 68 2.66 1.67 3.32
CA LEU A 68 2.52 0.37 2.68
C LEU A 68 1.37 0.46 1.68
N ILE A 69 1.63 0.05 0.44
CA ILE A 69 0.60 -0.07 -0.59
C ILE A 69 0.34 -1.57 -0.80
N PHE A 70 -0.91 -1.95 -0.68
CA PHE A 70 -1.38 -3.28 -1.03
C PHE A 70 -2.35 -3.18 -2.21
N VAL A 71 -2.15 -4.01 -3.21
CA VAL A 71 -3.01 -4.12 -4.39
C VAL A 71 -3.52 -5.55 -4.47
N GLY A 72 -4.81 -5.74 -4.46
CA GLY A 72 -5.40 -7.08 -4.54
C GLY A 72 -6.92 -7.05 -4.71
N ASP A 73 -7.48 -8.19 -5.09
CA ASP A 73 -8.89 -8.37 -5.42
C ASP A 73 -9.70 -9.09 -4.34
N ALA A 74 -9.03 -9.82 -3.45
CA ALA A 74 -9.65 -10.66 -2.44
C ALA A 74 -8.98 -10.57 -1.07
N CYS A 75 -9.72 -10.96 -0.03
CA CYS A 75 -9.24 -11.17 1.31
C CYS A 75 -9.88 -12.44 1.88
N GLU A 76 -9.13 -13.52 1.89
CA GLU A 76 -9.59 -14.84 2.37
C GLU A 76 -9.15 -15.11 3.82
N GLU A 77 -8.30 -14.25 4.35
CA GLU A 77 -7.80 -14.35 5.73
C GLU A 77 -8.84 -13.85 6.73
N ALA A 78 -8.81 -14.41 7.95
CA ALA A 78 -9.67 -13.96 9.03
C ALA A 78 -9.41 -12.47 9.36
N PRO A 79 -10.46 -11.65 9.51
CA PRO A 79 -10.31 -10.21 9.72
C PRO A 79 -9.58 -9.82 11.01
N GLU A 80 -9.83 -10.51 12.13
CA GLU A 80 -9.31 -10.12 13.44
C GLU A 80 -7.78 -10.08 13.52
N PRO A 81 -7.02 -11.09 13.04
CA PRO A 81 -5.56 -11.02 12.99
C PRO A 81 -5.04 -9.90 12.09
N LEU A 82 -5.71 -9.65 10.96
CA LEU A 82 -5.34 -8.57 10.04
C LEU A 82 -5.54 -7.20 10.68
N LEU A 83 -6.65 -6.99 11.37
CA LEU A 83 -6.94 -5.74 12.08
C LEU A 83 -5.96 -5.49 13.24
N SER A 84 -5.56 -6.54 13.94
CA SER A 84 -4.52 -6.44 14.98
C SER A 84 -3.19 -5.97 14.38
N LEU A 85 -2.77 -6.55 13.26
CA LEU A 85 -1.54 -6.15 12.56
C LEU A 85 -1.67 -4.72 11.98
N ALA A 86 -2.80 -4.38 11.40
CA ALA A 86 -3.06 -3.03 10.90
C ALA A 86 -3.04 -1.98 12.03
N GLY A 87 -3.56 -2.31 13.20
CA GLY A 87 -3.46 -1.47 14.40
C GLY A 87 -2.01 -1.25 14.84
N GLN A 88 -1.18 -2.30 14.82
CA GLN A 88 0.26 -2.18 15.08
C GLN A 88 0.96 -1.28 14.05
N CYS A 89 0.57 -1.37 12.77
CA CYS A 89 1.05 -0.44 11.75
C CYS A 89 0.67 1.01 12.11
N GLY A 90 -0.57 1.26 12.53
CA GLY A 90 -1.04 2.58 12.96
C GLY A 90 -0.24 3.15 14.14
N ILE A 91 0.04 2.34 15.16
CA ILE A 91 0.88 2.73 16.32
C ILE A 91 2.29 3.14 15.85
N ARG A 92 2.84 2.48 14.84
CA ARG A 92 4.15 2.82 14.26
C ARG A 92 4.10 3.92 13.20
N LYS A 93 2.94 4.55 12.99
CA LYS A 93 2.72 5.58 11.95
C LYS A 93 3.03 5.07 10.55
N LEU A 94 2.70 3.81 10.29
CA LEU A 94 2.76 3.16 8.99
C LEU A 94 1.35 3.04 8.42
N PRO A 95 0.86 4.03 7.66
CA PRO A 95 -0.47 3.98 7.06
C PRO A 95 -0.53 2.92 5.95
N LEU A 96 -1.64 2.20 5.90
CA LEU A 96 -1.92 1.19 4.89
C LEU A 96 -2.81 1.79 3.79
N PHE A 97 -2.33 1.77 2.56
CA PHE A 97 -3.10 2.14 1.38
C PHE A 97 -3.51 0.87 0.65
N LEU A 98 -4.79 0.54 0.75
CA LEU A 98 -5.34 -0.73 0.27
C LEU A 98 -6.16 -0.46 -0.99
N PHE A 99 -5.61 -0.82 -2.14
CA PHE A 99 -6.24 -0.62 -3.43
C PHE A 99 -6.91 -1.92 -3.87
N GLN A 100 -8.23 -1.91 -3.83
CA GLN A 100 -9.03 -3.07 -4.19
C GLN A 100 -9.31 -3.08 -5.69
N GLU A 101 -8.87 -4.14 -6.35
CA GLU A 101 -9.31 -4.46 -7.70
C GLU A 101 -10.70 -5.11 -7.63
N GLY A 102 -11.65 -4.57 -8.41
CA GLY A 102 -13.01 -5.06 -8.41
C GLY A 102 -13.88 -4.51 -7.28
N ASN A 103 -14.94 -5.22 -6.92
CA ASN A 103 -16.01 -4.70 -6.07
C ASN A 103 -16.53 -5.69 -5.01
N ASP A 104 -15.74 -6.71 -4.63
CA ASP A 104 -16.14 -7.63 -3.57
C ASP A 104 -16.41 -6.87 -2.27
N ALA A 105 -17.64 -6.97 -1.75
CA ALA A 105 -18.08 -6.23 -0.58
C ALA A 105 -17.41 -6.71 0.71
N THR A 106 -17.11 -7.99 0.81
CA THR A 106 -16.43 -8.58 1.99
C THR A 106 -15.01 -8.08 2.10
N THR A 107 -14.26 -8.16 1.01
CA THR A 107 -12.89 -7.61 0.93
C THR A 107 -12.87 -6.12 1.23
N ARG A 108 -13.82 -5.35 0.64
CA ARG A 108 -13.93 -3.92 0.89
C ARG A 108 -14.11 -3.60 2.37
N ALA A 109 -15.02 -4.29 3.05
CA ALA A 109 -15.28 -4.05 4.48
C ALA A 109 -14.03 -4.30 5.34
N VAL A 110 -13.24 -5.33 5.03
CA VAL A 110 -11.99 -5.61 5.75
C VAL A 110 -10.94 -4.54 5.45
N PHE A 111 -10.77 -4.15 4.19
CA PHE A 111 -9.80 -3.13 3.78
C PHE A 111 -10.13 -1.75 4.38
N GLU A 112 -11.40 -1.36 4.41
CA GLU A 112 -11.83 -0.11 5.06
C GLU A 112 -11.45 -0.07 6.54
N ARG A 113 -11.70 -1.15 7.27
CA ARG A 113 -11.33 -1.25 8.68
C ARG A 113 -9.82 -1.24 8.90
N MET A 114 -9.05 -1.96 8.06
CA MET A 114 -7.58 -1.95 8.13
C MET A 114 -7.01 -0.56 7.83
N ALA A 115 -7.52 0.11 6.81
CA ALA A 115 -7.13 1.48 6.49
C ALA A 115 -7.42 2.43 7.65
N GLN A 116 -8.61 2.35 8.23
CA GLN A 116 -9.04 3.16 9.36
C GLN A 116 -8.10 3.02 10.57
N VAL A 117 -7.82 1.80 11.03
CA VAL A 117 -6.99 1.58 12.22
C VAL A 117 -5.51 1.86 12.00
N SER A 118 -5.04 1.87 10.76
CA SER A 118 -3.66 2.21 10.40
C SER A 118 -3.44 3.70 10.08
N GLY A 119 -4.51 4.47 9.91
CA GLY A 119 -4.44 5.87 9.48
C GLY A 119 -4.17 6.04 7.98
N GLY A 120 -4.48 5.03 7.19
CA GLY A 120 -4.35 5.03 5.73
C GLY A 120 -5.69 5.25 5.00
N ALA A 121 -5.80 4.69 3.82
CA ALA A 121 -6.99 4.80 2.98
C ALA A 121 -7.20 3.57 2.11
N THR A 122 -8.44 3.34 1.69
CA THR A 122 -8.76 2.35 0.67
C THR A 122 -9.42 3.02 -0.53
N VAL A 123 -9.06 2.56 -1.72
CA VAL A 123 -9.65 3.04 -2.97
C VAL A 123 -9.90 1.85 -3.87
N PRO A 124 -11.16 1.66 -4.32
CA PRO A 124 -11.44 0.66 -5.36
C PRO A 124 -10.95 1.16 -6.72
N PHE A 125 -10.47 0.25 -7.55
CA PHE A 125 -10.14 0.52 -8.93
C PHE A 125 -10.55 -0.65 -9.83
N ASP A 126 -10.68 -0.37 -11.12
CA ASP A 126 -10.94 -1.38 -12.14
C ASP A 126 -9.61 -1.73 -12.82
N ALA A 127 -9.36 -3.03 -13.01
CA ALA A 127 -8.19 -3.56 -13.72
C ALA A 127 -8.01 -2.99 -15.13
N SER A 128 -9.10 -2.56 -15.78
CA SER A 128 -9.06 -1.89 -17.08
C SER A 128 -8.45 -0.48 -17.02
N SER A 129 -8.27 0.09 -15.82
CA SER A 129 -7.79 1.45 -15.61
C SER A 129 -6.36 1.47 -15.02
N ALA A 130 -5.38 1.06 -15.81
CA ALA A 130 -3.97 1.17 -15.43
C ALA A 130 -3.56 2.60 -15.05
N ASP A 131 -4.17 3.62 -15.68
CA ASP A 131 -3.93 5.01 -15.36
C ASP A 131 -4.43 5.39 -13.97
N ARG A 132 -5.54 4.83 -13.54
CA ARG A 132 -6.07 5.04 -12.18
C ARG A 132 -5.09 4.53 -11.12
N LEU A 133 -4.60 3.31 -11.28
CA LEU A 133 -3.60 2.74 -10.37
C LEU A 133 -2.32 3.56 -10.37
N ARG A 134 -1.81 3.98 -11.54
CA ARG A 134 -0.63 4.84 -11.65
C ARG A 134 -0.81 6.16 -10.89
N GLN A 135 -1.96 6.80 -11.02
CA GLN A 135 -2.29 8.04 -10.31
C GLN A 135 -2.31 7.83 -8.78
N LEU A 136 -2.90 6.74 -8.30
CA LEU A 136 -2.94 6.40 -6.89
C LEU A 136 -1.55 6.10 -6.32
N LEU A 137 -0.73 5.33 -7.03
CA LEU A 137 0.65 5.05 -6.65
C LEU A 137 1.48 6.34 -6.55
N GLY A 138 1.30 7.24 -7.52
CA GLY A 138 1.93 8.56 -7.51
C GLY A 138 1.50 9.41 -6.31
N ALA A 139 0.22 9.37 -5.95
CA ALA A 139 -0.31 10.08 -4.77
C ALA A 139 0.31 9.55 -3.46
N VAL A 140 0.40 8.23 -3.28
CA VAL A 140 1.04 7.64 -2.10
C VAL A 140 2.53 7.99 -2.05
N ALA A 141 3.22 8.00 -3.17
CA ALA A 141 4.63 8.43 -3.21
C ALA A 141 4.81 9.89 -2.78
N ARG A 142 3.92 10.80 -3.18
CA ARG A 142 3.93 12.21 -2.70
C ARG A 142 3.60 12.30 -1.22
N PHE A 143 2.61 11.55 -0.76
CA PHE A 143 2.28 11.46 0.67
C PHE A 143 3.46 10.95 1.49
N ALA A 144 4.16 9.91 1.06
CA ALA A 144 5.32 9.35 1.75
C ALA A 144 6.47 10.36 1.89
N ARG A 145 6.59 11.31 0.94
CA ARG A 145 7.60 12.39 0.98
C ARG A 145 7.21 13.57 1.84
N GLY A 146 5.97 14.03 1.77
CA GLY A 146 5.54 15.28 2.36
C GLY A 146 4.22 15.26 3.14
N GLY A 147 3.68 14.07 3.42
CA GLY A 147 2.44 13.90 4.19
C GLY A 147 1.20 14.50 3.51
N LEU A 148 0.18 14.79 4.29
CA LEU A 148 -1.06 15.41 3.81
C LEU A 148 -0.84 16.75 3.12
N LYS A 149 0.16 17.53 3.57
CA LYS A 149 0.47 18.81 2.95
C LYS A 149 0.84 18.65 1.48
N ALA A 150 1.66 17.66 1.15
CA ALA A 150 2.06 17.40 -0.24
C ALA A 150 0.88 17.05 -1.14
N LEU A 151 -0.15 16.37 -0.62
CA LEU A 151 -1.37 16.10 -1.36
C LEU A 151 -2.24 17.35 -1.54
N ARG A 152 -2.36 18.18 -0.50
CA ARG A 152 -3.14 19.43 -0.55
C ARG A 152 -2.56 20.47 -1.50
N ASP A 153 -1.23 20.50 -1.61
CA ASP A 153 -0.50 21.45 -2.48
C ASP A 153 -0.48 20.97 -3.96
N SER A 154 -1.09 19.82 -4.27
CA SER A 154 -1.09 19.19 -5.59
C SER A 154 -2.47 19.25 -6.24
N ASP A 155 -2.49 19.53 -7.54
CA ASP A 155 -3.71 19.50 -8.38
C ASP A 155 -3.93 18.15 -9.10
N ALA A 156 -3.06 17.16 -8.88
CA ALA A 156 -3.18 15.87 -9.52
C ALA A 156 -4.45 15.12 -9.08
N ALA A 157 -5.12 14.46 -10.04
CA ALA A 157 -6.38 13.77 -9.78
C ALA A 157 -6.25 12.65 -8.72
N GLY A 158 -5.15 11.90 -8.74
CA GLY A 158 -4.88 10.86 -7.74
C GLY A 158 -4.70 11.43 -6.34
N ASP A 159 -4.08 12.60 -6.21
CA ASP A 159 -3.85 13.25 -4.93
C ASP A 159 -5.14 13.74 -4.31
N ARG A 160 -6.02 14.34 -5.10
CA ARG A 160 -7.36 14.75 -4.64
C ARG A 160 -8.18 13.55 -4.16
N LEU A 161 -8.14 12.46 -4.93
CA LEU A 161 -8.84 11.24 -4.59
C LEU A 161 -8.33 10.63 -3.28
N LEU A 162 -7.02 10.54 -3.11
CA LEU A 162 -6.41 10.00 -1.90
C LEU A 162 -6.67 10.89 -0.69
N LEU A 163 -6.54 12.21 -0.87
CA LEU A 163 -6.81 13.21 0.17
C LEU A 163 -8.26 13.12 0.67
N GLU A 164 -9.22 13.01 -0.25
CA GLU A 164 -10.63 12.85 0.08
C GLU A 164 -10.89 11.63 0.96
N GLN A 165 -10.22 10.50 0.69
CA GLN A 165 -10.36 9.30 1.52
C GLN A 165 -9.70 9.45 2.89
N LEU A 166 -8.53 10.10 2.96
CA LEU A 166 -7.83 10.36 4.22
C LEU A 166 -8.58 11.36 5.12
N GLU A 167 -9.28 12.33 4.55
CA GLU A 167 -10.04 13.34 5.28
C GLU A 167 -11.47 12.88 5.65
N LYS A 168 -12.00 11.86 5.00
CA LYS A 168 -13.25 11.20 5.40
C LYS A 168 -13.17 10.44 6.72
N GLY A 169 -11.99 10.36 7.35
CA GLY A 169 -11.68 9.72 8.64
C GLY A 169 -12.85 9.31 9.53
N PRO A 170 -12.65 8.54 10.58
CA PRO A 170 -13.72 7.82 11.25
C PRO A 170 -14.90 8.69 11.64
#